data_a60528b11662c5c2c8e2d17dc1a9e123
#
_entry.id   a60528b11662c5c2c8e2d17dc1a9e123
#
_cell.length_a   1.000
_cell.length_b   1.000
_cell.length_c   1.000
_cell.angle_alpha   90.00
_cell.angle_beta   90.00
_cell.angle_gamma   90.00
#
_symmetry.space_group_name_H-M   'P 1'
#
loop_
_entity.id
_entity.type
_entity.pdbx_description
1 polymer ?
#
loop_
_entity_poly.entity_id
_entity_poly.type
_entity_poly.pdbx_seq_one_letter_code
_entity_poly.pdbx_strand_id
1 'polypeptide(L)'
;MKIIIVGCGKVGYAIAQQLTQEKHDITVVDDEAAHLNRADSTLDVLCIHGNGASISVLMEAGARDADLVIAVTGVDETNLVCALIAKSMGAQHTIARVRNPEYRRDADMLKREIGLDMVINPDLAAAQEIARILSFPAAISVEPFAGGRIDMIGFQLHPEDTILGRSLSDFHRERVAEVLICAAQRGDEFIIPNGAFVPQLEDRLYMVGSKAELHKMLKSMGRSLQRVKDVSILGGSRISMYLSWELARAGTRVHVVEQDHDKCLRLSQDLPGAMIIEGDGTDIDLIKSENLFGADGFVALTGRDEENLLMALAARRAGVRKVLAKMTRPNYMELVQETGLGSIISPKDIIANQITRYVRALANSQGMAVESLYKLLGGKVEALEFTASNDGNGILHTPLMKLPLRHGVLLAAIVREGRTIIPGGMTTIEPGDHVLVVTNVPGLTDLKNILA
;
A
#
# COMPACT_ATOMS: atom_id res chain seq x y z
N MET A 1 9.69 -3.82 20.98
CA MET A 1 10.03 -2.38 20.95
C MET A 1 9.00 -1.61 21.76
N LYS A 2 9.43 -0.53 22.43
CA LYS A 2 8.55 0.42 23.10
C LYS A 2 8.16 1.52 22.11
N ILE A 3 6.89 1.60 21.75
CA ILE A 3 6.40 2.51 20.71
C ILE A 3 5.32 3.41 21.30
N ILE A 4 5.46 4.72 21.12
CA ILE A 4 4.46 5.70 21.52
C ILE A 4 3.76 6.22 20.28
N ILE A 5 2.43 6.19 20.28
CA ILE A 5 1.58 6.71 19.20
C ILE A 5 0.81 7.91 19.74
N VAL A 6 1.09 9.09 19.21
CA VAL A 6 0.41 10.34 19.57
C VAL A 6 -0.64 10.69 18.53
N GLY A 7 -1.90 10.68 18.95
CA GLY A 7 -3.09 10.78 18.13
C GLY A 7 -3.70 9.40 17.84
N CYS A 8 -4.85 9.08 18.43
CA CYS A 8 -5.59 7.82 18.30
C CYS A 8 -6.83 7.93 17.40
N GLY A 9 -6.85 8.90 16.49
CA GLY A 9 -7.86 8.98 15.44
C GLY A 9 -7.79 7.77 14.49
N LYS A 10 -8.43 7.85 13.32
CA LYS A 10 -8.53 6.73 12.36
C LYS A 10 -7.18 6.11 11.97
N VAL A 11 -6.14 6.94 11.77
CA VAL A 11 -4.79 6.49 11.35
C VAL A 11 -4.04 5.89 12.54
N GLY A 12 -3.97 6.62 13.68
CA GLY A 12 -3.24 6.16 14.88
C GLY A 12 -3.81 4.86 15.42
N TYR A 13 -5.14 4.72 15.44
CA TYR A 13 -5.80 3.47 15.83
C TYR A 13 -5.43 2.30 14.90
N ALA A 14 -5.40 2.51 13.56
CA ALA A 14 -5.01 1.47 12.62
C ALA A 14 -3.54 1.04 12.79
N ILE A 15 -2.65 2.01 13.09
CA ILE A 15 -1.24 1.74 13.40
C ILE A 15 -1.13 0.93 14.70
N ALA A 16 -1.80 1.38 15.78
CA ALA A 16 -1.80 0.69 17.06
C ALA A 16 -2.29 -0.74 16.92
N GLN A 17 -3.40 -0.97 16.20
CA GLN A 17 -3.97 -2.28 15.95
C GLN A 17 -2.99 -3.22 15.24
N GLN A 18 -2.27 -2.76 14.23
CA GLN A 18 -1.30 -3.60 13.51
C GLN A 18 -0.08 -3.91 14.37
N LEU A 19 0.46 -2.92 15.08
CA LEU A 19 1.67 -3.08 15.89
C LEU A 19 1.44 -3.92 17.15
N THR A 20 0.24 -3.86 17.74
CA THR A 20 -0.16 -4.75 18.85
C THR A 20 -0.16 -6.22 18.42
N GLN A 21 -0.63 -6.51 17.18
CA GLN A 21 -0.59 -7.88 16.65
C GLN A 21 0.84 -8.41 16.49
N GLU A 22 1.84 -7.53 16.39
CA GLU A 22 3.27 -7.87 16.31
C GLU A 22 3.96 -7.93 17.66
N LYS A 23 3.19 -7.85 18.76
CA LYS A 23 3.67 -7.95 20.15
C LYS A 23 4.67 -6.86 20.53
N HIS A 24 4.48 -5.65 20.02
CA HIS A 24 5.18 -4.46 20.50
C HIS A 24 4.50 -3.90 21.75
N ASP A 25 5.27 -3.24 22.60
CA ASP A 25 4.78 -2.53 23.78
C ASP A 25 4.31 -1.13 23.34
N ILE A 26 3.00 -0.91 23.31
CA ILE A 26 2.38 0.26 22.70
C ILE A 26 1.78 1.18 23.78
N THR A 27 2.19 2.44 23.77
CA THR A 27 1.53 3.53 24.51
C THR A 27 0.81 4.46 23.53
N VAL A 28 -0.46 4.73 23.77
CA VAL A 28 -1.27 5.65 22.95
C VAL A 28 -1.57 6.92 23.74
N VAL A 29 -1.33 8.06 23.12
CA VAL A 29 -1.61 9.40 23.68
C VAL A 29 -2.65 10.10 22.81
N ASP A 30 -3.74 10.61 23.38
CA ASP A 30 -4.74 11.41 22.66
C ASP A 30 -5.40 12.40 23.64
N ASP A 31 -5.86 13.54 23.15
CA ASP A 31 -6.59 14.54 23.93
C ASP A 31 -8.12 14.31 23.91
N GLU A 32 -8.60 13.37 23.10
CA GLU A 32 -10.01 12.94 23.07
C GLU A 32 -10.20 11.61 23.83
N ALA A 33 -10.90 11.66 24.97
CA ALA A 33 -11.17 10.47 25.77
C ALA A 33 -11.95 9.36 25.00
N ALA A 34 -12.79 9.74 24.05
CA ALA A 34 -13.53 8.77 23.24
C ALA A 34 -12.61 7.90 22.36
N HIS A 35 -11.52 8.47 21.84
CA HIS A 35 -10.53 7.72 21.08
C HIS A 35 -9.79 6.71 21.96
N LEU A 36 -9.38 7.14 23.17
CA LEU A 36 -8.68 6.29 24.14
C LEU A 36 -9.56 5.16 24.66
N ASN A 37 -10.82 5.43 25.02
CA ASN A 37 -11.77 4.41 25.46
C ASN A 37 -11.96 3.31 24.41
N ARG A 38 -11.99 3.69 23.13
CA ARG A 38 -12.07 2.72 22.04
C ARG A 38 -10.79 1.87 21.96
N ALA A 39 -9.62 2.48 22.08
CA ALA A 39 -8.35 1.76 22.02
C ALA A 39 -8.20 0.80 23.20
N ASP A 40 -8.46 1.26 24.42
CA ASP A 40 -8.38 0.50 25.65
C ASP A 40 -9.32 -0.73 25.66
N SER A 41 -10.53 -0.57 25.10
CA SER A 41 -11.51 -1.67 25.05
C SER A 41 -11.22 -2.75 24.00
N THR A 42 -10.35 -2.48 23.01
CA THR A 42 -10.16 -3.34 21.82
C THR A 42 -8.74 -3.76 21.56
N LEU A 43 -7.76 -3.08 22.14
CA LEU A 43 -6.34 -3.30 21.92
C LEU A 43 -5.61 -3.48 23.26
N ASP A 44 -4.52 -4.22 23.25
CA ASP A 44 -3.62 -4.35 24.40
C ASP A 44 -2.59 -3.20 24.35
N VAL A 45 -2.99 -2.02 24.87
CA VAL A 45 -2.20 -0.78 24.83
C VAL A 45 -2.34 0.03 26.10
N LEU A 46 -1.30 0.76 26.50
CA LEU A 46 -1.39 1.76 27.56
C LEU A 46 -1.97 3.07 26.98
N CYS A 47 -3.03 3.59 27.61
CA CYS A 47 -3.69 4.82 27.17
C CYS A 47 -3.36 5.98 28.13
N ILE A 48 -2.91 7.11 27.57
CA ILE A 48 -2.61 8.34 28.30
C ILE A 48 -3.42 9.50 27.71
N HIS A 49 -4.22 10.16 28.54
CA HIS A 49 -5.02 11.30 28.12
C HIS A 49 -4.22 12.61 28.24
N GLY A 50 -4.03 13.31 27.13
CA GLY A 50 -3.37 14.59 27.13
C GLY A 50 -2.88 15.07 25.76
N ASN A 51 -2.36 16.30 25.76
CA ASN A 51 -1.79 16.91 24.57
C ASN A 51 -0.41 16.33 24.28
N GLY A 52 -0.26 15.69 23.11
CA GLY A 52 0.99 15.07 22.67
C GLY A 52 2.17 16.03 22.42
N ALA A 53 1.93 17.34 22.38
CA ALA A 53 2.99 18.36 22.36
C ALA A 53 3.41 18.82 23.77
N SER A 54 2.86 18.22 24.84
CA SER A 54 3.24 18.53 26.23
C SER A 54 4.40 17.66 26.69
N ILE A 55 5.44 18.28 27.21
CA ILE A 55 6.61 17.57 27.78
C ILE A 55 6.20 16.63 28.91
N SER A 56 5.29 17.07 29.82
CA SER A 56 4.82 16.23 30.92
C SER A 56 4.08 14.98 30.46
N VAL A 57 3.24 15.10 29.43
CA VAL A 57 2.49 13.99 28.85
C VAL A 57 3.44 13.01 28.15
N LEU A 58 4.41 13.51 27.38
CA LEU A 58 5.43 12.66 26.73
C LEU A 58 6.35 11.97 27.74
N MET A 59 6.65 12.65 28.88
CA MET A 59 7.39 12.01 29.98
C MET A 59 6.60 10.86 30.60
N GLU A 60 5.32 11.07 30.89
CA GLU A 60 4.40 10.04 31.41
C GLU A 60 4.29 8.85 30.43
N ALA A 61 4.25 9.16 29.13
CA ALA A 61 4.23 8.13 28.06
C ALA A 61 5.57 7.36 27.93
N GLY A 62 6.63 7.78 28.63
CA GLY A 62 7.92 7.08 28.58
C GLY A 62 8.80 7.47 27.38
N ALA A 63 8.66 8.69 26.84
CA ALA A 63 9.37 9.11 25.62
C ALA A 63 10.91 9.06 25.74
N ARG A 64 11.47 9.10 26.98
CA ARG A 64 12.92 8.98 27.19
C ARG A 64 13.50 7.63 26.79
N ASP A 65 12.73 6.58 27.00
CA ASP A 65 13.14 5.19 26.77
C ASP A 65 12.41 4.56 25.56
N ALA A 66 11.74 5.40 24.77
CA ALA A 66 10.99 4.92 23.60
C ALA A 66 11.94 4.61 22.44
N ASP A 67 11.75 3.44 21.84
CA ASP A 67 12.43 3.08 20.58
C ASP A 67 11.88 3.91 19.43
N LEU A 68 10.57 4.22 19.44
CA LEU A 68 9.92 4.96 18.37
C LEU A 68 8.75 5.81 18.91
N VAL A 69 8.67 7.06 18.46
CA VAL A 69 7.51 7.94 18.68
C VAL A 69 6.88 8.29 17.33
N ILE A 70 5.57 8.07 17.21
CA ILE A 70 4.79 8.27 15.99
C ILE A 70 3.74 9.34 16.26
N ALA A 71 3.92 10.56 15.72
CA ALA A 71 2.97 11.66 15.88
C ALA A 71 2.03 11.74 14.65
N VAL A 72 0.73 11.44 14.88
CA VAL A 72 -0.31 11.34 13.83
C VAL A 72 -1.62 12.03 14.20
N THR A 73 -1.55 13.10 14.98
CA THR A 73 -2.70 13.94 15.37
C THR A 73 -3.32 14.65 14.16
N GLY A 74 -4.44 15.35 14.35
CA GLY A 74 -5.13 16.13 13.33
C GLY A 74 -4.33 17.30 12.74
N VAL A 75 -3.32 17.80 13.46
CA VAL A 75 -2.58 19.05 13.21
C VAL A 75 -1.12 18.77 12.90
N ASP A 76 -0.64 19.22 11.75
CA ASP A 76 0.72 18.93 11.27
C ASP A 76 1.79 19.57 12.18
N GLU A 77 1.56 20.81 12.64
CA GLU A 77 2.46 21.54 13.54
C GLU A 77 2.59 20.81 14.88
N THR A 78 1.49 20.30 15.43
CA THR A 78 1.50 19.50 16.67
C THR A 78 2.33 18.22 16.48
N ASN A 79 2.24 17.57 15.32
CA ASN A 79 3.02 16.38 15.02
C ASN A 79 4.52 16.68 14.94
N LEU A 80 4.90 17.80 14.32
CA LEU A 80 6.29 18.24 14.21
C LEU A 80 6.87 18.61 15.58
N VAL A 81 6.11 19.38 16.39
CA VAL A 81 6.52 19.75 17.75
C VAL A 81 6.64 18.53 18.66
N CYS A 82 5.67 17.62 18.60
CA CYS A 82 5.72 16.36 19.35
C CYS A 82 6.99 15.55 19.03
N ALA A 83 7.27 15.37 17.75
CA ALA A 83 8.45 14.62 17.31
C ALA A 83 9.77 15.29 17.74
N LEU A 84 9.86 16.63 17.65
CA LEU A 84 11.01 17.41 18.11
C LEU A 84 11.24 17.22 19.62
N ILE A 85 10.18 17.34 20.43
CA ILE A 85 10.27 17.16 21.89
C ILE A 85 10.67 15.72 22.20
N ALA A 86 10.04 14.72 21.60
CA ALA A 86 10.36 13.32 21.82
C ALA A 86 11.81 13.01 21.49
N LYS A 87 12.32 13.51 20.36
CA LYS A 87 13.74 13.36 19.97
C LYS A 87 14.68 14.03 20.98
N SER A 88 14.35 15.23 21.43
CA SER A 88 15.13 15.97 22.44
C SER A 88 15.12 15.28 23.82
N MET A 89 14.09 14.50 24.13
CA MET A 89 13.98 13.71 25.36
C MET A 89 14.77 12.39 25.33
N GLY A 90 15.16 11.91 24.15
CA GLY A 90 15.95 10.69 24.01
C GLY A 90 15.31 9.58 23.18
N ALA A 91 14.11 9.78 22.60
CA ALA A 91 13.50 8.80 21.70
C ALA A 91 14.47 8.46 20.55
N GLN A 92 14.65 7.16 20.29
CA GLN A 92 15.64 6.72 19.30
C GLN A 92 15.22 7.11 17.89
N HIS A 93 13.92 6.87 17.56
CA HIS A 93 13.34 7.20 16.27
C HIS A 93 12.06 8.00 16.39
N THR A 94 11.79 8.85 15.39
CA THR A 94 10.59 9.68 15.35
C THR A 94 9.96 9.71 13.96
N ILE A 95 8.62 9.58 13.92
CA ILE A 95 7.81 9.70 12.71
C ILE A 95 6.78 10.81 12.94
N ALA A 96 6.61 11.69 11.96
CA ALA A 96 5.58 12.71 12.01
C ALA A 96 4.68 12.67 10.77
N ARG A 97 3.36 12.82 10.98
CA ARG A 97 2.40 13.01 9.90
C ARG A 97 2.38 14.48 9.47
N VAL A 98 2.61 14.72 8.19
CA VAL A 98 2.57 16.06 7.57
C VAL A 98 1.79 15.96 6.26
N ARG A 99 0.61 16.60 6.20
CA ARG A 99 -0.31 16.53 5.06
C ARG A 99 -0.29 17.78 4.20
N ASN A 100 0.11 18.92 4.77
CA ASN A 100 0.13 20.20 4.06
C ASN A 100 1.14 20.13 2.89
N PRO A 101 0.71 20.44 1.65
CA PRO A 101 1.59 20.45 0.48
C PRO A 101 2.76 21.42 0.58
N GLU A 102 2.62 22.53 1.33
CA GLU A 102 3.69 23.51 1.53
C GLU A 102 4.87 22.89 2.25
N TYR A 103 4.62 22.15 3.34
CA TYR A 103 5.68 21.44 4.08
C TYR A 103 6.35 20.31 3.28
N ARG A 104 5.68 19.79 2.25
CA ARG A 104 6.25 18.74 1.39
C ARG A 104 7.47 19.23 0.61
N ARG A 105 7.50 20.48 0.19
CA ARG A 105 8.63 21.06 -0.56
C ARG A 105 9.89 21.07 0.31
N ASP A 106 9.71 21.25 1.60
CA ASP A 106 10.76 21.38 2.59
C ASP A 106 10.94 20.11 3.46
N ALA A 107 10.32 18.98 3.07
CA ALA A 107 10.30 17.76 3.87
C ALA A 107 11.70 17.23 4.23
N ASP A 108 12.68 17.32 3.31
CA ASP A 108 14.06 16.90 3.57
C ASP A 108 14.79 17.86 4.52
N MET A 109 14.46 19.16 4.49
CA MET A 109 14.94 20.14 5.46
C MET A 109 14.32 19.87 6.83
N LEU A 110 13.00 19.71 6.90
CA LEU A 110 12.29 19.38 8.14
C LEU A 110 12.83 18.09 8.78
N LYS A 111 13.10 17.04 7.99
CA LYS A 111 13.72 15.82 8.49
C LYS A 111 15.06 16.08 9.16
N ARG A 112 15.94 16.85 8.52
CA ARG A 112 17.29 17.13 9.04
C ARG A 112 17.25 18.02 10.28
N GLU A 113 16.51 19.13 10.23
CA GLU A 113 16.50 20.13 11.30
C GLU A 113 15.75 19.65 12.55
N ILE A 114 14.65 18.88 12.38
CA ILE A 114 13.87 18.32 13.48
C ILE A 114 14.43 16.99 13.96
N GLY A 115 15.26 16.31 13.14
CA GLY A 115 15.77 14.98 13.42
C GLY A 115 14.71 13.89 13.20
N LEU A 116 13.80 14.10 12.24
CA LEU A 116 12.78 13.11 11.89
C LEU A 116 13.39 11.97 11.07
N ASP A 117 13.12 10.74 11.46
CA ASP A 117 13.53 9.58 10.66
C ASP A 117 12.59 9.39 9.46
N MET A 118 11.28 9.68 9.65
CA MET A 118 10.29 9.53 8.60
C MET A 118 9.19 10.59 8.66
N VAL A 119 8.80 11.10 7.51
CA VAL A 119 7.60 11.92 7.33
C VAL A 119 6.57 11.12 6.54
N ILE A 120 5.35 11.03 7.05
CA ILE A 120 4.24 10.33 6.40
C ILE A 120 3.14 11.29 5.95
N ASN A 121 2.58 11.02 4.78
CA ASN A 121 1.43 11.75 4.24
C ASN A 121 0.39 10.77 3.70
N PRO A 122 -0.69 10.50 4.45
CA PRO A 122 -1.74 9.56 4.04
C PRO A 122 -2.42 9.93 2.72
N ASP A 123 -2.60 11.23 2.48
CA ASP A 123 -3.29 11.71 1.29
C ASP A 123 -2.42 11.49 0.04
N LEU A 124 -1.12 11.76 0.15
CA LEU A 124 -0.14 11.50 -0.90
C LEU A 124 0.03 9.99 -1.16
N ALA A 125 0.16 9.19 -0.10
CA ALA A 125 0.34 7.75 -0.22
C ALA A 125 -0.87 7.11 -0.93
N ALA A 126 -2.08 7.54 -0.58
CA ALA A 126 -3.31 7.09 -1.26
C ALA A 126 -3.34 7.54 -2.73
N ALA A 127 -2.96 8.77 -3.04
CA ALA A 127 -2.91 9.27 -4.42
C ALA A 127 -1.90 8.47 -5.28
N GLN A 128 -0.73 8.18 -4.73
CA GLN A 128 0.29 7.37 -5.41
C GLN A 128 -0.18 5.93 -5.65
N GLU A 129 -0.88 5.35 -4.68
CA GLU A 129 -1.47 4.02 -4.82
C GLU A 129 -2.54 3.99 -5.93
N ILE A 130 -3.46 4.98 -5.94
CA ILE A 130 -4.47 5.14 -6.99
C ILE A 130 -3.79 5.29 -8.36
N ALA A 131 -2.80 6.18 -8.49
CA ALA A 131 -2.09 6.41 -9.75
C ALA A 131 -1.39 5.13 -10.25
N ARG A 132 -0.84 4.33 -9.32
CA ARG A 132 -0.21 3.04 -9.62
C ARG A 132 -1.24 2.04 -10.15
N ILE A 133 -2.38 1.89 -9.47
CA ILE A 133 -3.47 1.01 -9.91
C ILE A 133 -4.02 1.44 -11.27
N LEU A 134 -4.17 2.75 -11.52
CA LEU A 134 -4.58 3.29 -12.83
C LEU A 134 -3.56 3.00 -13.94
N SER A 135 -2.28 2.84 -13.59
CA SER A 135 -1.24 2.48 -14.57
C SER A 135 -1.30 1.02 -15.04
N PHE A 136 -2.04 0.16 -14.30
CA PHE A 136 -2.31 -1.24 -14.65
C PHE A 136 -3.81 -1.50 -14.68
N PRO A 137 -4.52 -1.14 -15.77
CA PRO A 137 -5.98 -1.23 -15.82
C PRO A 137 -6.55 -2.62 -15.54
N ALA A 138 -5.80 -3.67 -15.91
CA ALA A 138 -6.18 -5.06 -15.67
C ALA A 138 -5.93 -5.54 -14.23
N ALA A 139 -5.14 -4.80 -13.43
CA ALA A 139 -4.81 -5.19 -12.07
C ALA A 139 -5.88 -4.72 -11.06
N ILE A 140 -6.12 -5.52 -10.03
CA ILE A 140 -6.94 -5.18 -8.88
C ILE A 140 -6.09 -4.46 -7.82
N SER A 141 -4.85 -4.93 -7.65
CA SER A 141 -3.85 -4.37 -6.74
C SER A 141 -2.49 -4.32 -7.40
N VAL A 142 -1.65 -3.37 -6.97
CA VAL A 142 -0.27 -3.20 -7.45
C VAL A 142 0.61 -2.83 -6.26
N GLU A 143 1.49 -3.73 -5.86
CA GLU A 143 2.39 -3.55 -4.73
C GLU A 143 3.84 -3.43 -5.21
N PRO A 144 4.54 -2.32 -4.90
CA PRO A 144 5.93 -2.14 -5.30
C PRO A 144 6.89 -2.76 -4.31
N PHE A 145 7.98 -3.35 -4.83
CA PHE A 145 9.10 -3.89 -4.08
C PHE A 145 10.42 -3.34 -4.61
N ALA A 146 11.49 -3.50 -3.84
CA ALA A 146 12.85 -3.06 -4.21
C ALA A 146 12.88 -1.60 -4.69
N GLY A 147 12.24 -0.69 -3.95
CA GLY A 147 12.17 0.72 -4.32
C GLY A 147 11.39 0.99 -5.62
N GLY A 148 10.43 0.13 -5.98
CA GLY A 148 9.58 0.25 -7.19
C GLY A 148 10.22 -0.32 -8.47
N ARG A 149 11.27 -1.13 -8.34
CA ARG A 149 11.89 -1.85 -9.49
C ARG A 149 11.12 -3.09 -9.88
N ILE A 150 10.44 -3.68 -8.91
CA ILE A 150 9.54 -4.83 -9.07
C ILE A 150 8.16 -4.39 -8.65
N ASP A 151 7.16 -4.76 -9.43
CA ASP A 151 5.76 -4.68 -9.03
C ASP A 151 5.18 -6.09 -8.87
N MET A 152 4.35 -6.29 -7.86
CA MET A 152 3.46 -7.43 -7.76
C MET A 152 2.05 -6.96 -8.10
N ILE A 153 1.45 -7.55 -9.12
CA ILE A 153 0.09 -7.23 -9.52
C ILE A 153 -0.87 -8.38 -9.19
N GLY A 154 -2.00 -8.03 -8.58
CA GLY A 154 -3.13 -8.94 -8.38
C GLY A 154 -4.18 -8.73 -9.47
N PHE A 155 -4.69 -9.79 -10.08
CA PHE A 155 -5.75 -9.72 -11.09
C PHE A 155 -6.64 -10.96 -11.05
N GLN A 156 -7.91 -10.78 -11.38
CA GLN A 156 -8.88 -11.88 -11.46
C GLN A 156 -8.91 -12.42 -12.88
N LEU A 157 -9.03 -13.75 -13.03
CA LEU A 157 -9.14 -14.39 -14.33
C LEU A 157 -10.53 -14.22 -14.93
N HIS A 158 -10.56 -13.97 -16.23
CA HIS A 158 -11.75 -13.83 -17.04
C HIS A 158 -11.78 -14.90 -18.15
N PRO A 159 -12.94 -15.22 -18.73
CA PRO A 159 -13.06 -16.28 -19.76
C PRO A 159 -12.15 -16.12 -20.98
N GLU A 160 -11.69 -14.90 -21.26
CA GLU A 160 -10.85 -14.55 -22.42
C GLU A 160 -9.35 -14.78 -22.17
N ASP A 161 -8.94 -15.05 -20.92
CA ASP A 161 -7.53 -15.19 -20.57
C ASP A 161 -6.93 -16.48 -21.10
N THR A 162 -5.87 -16.39 -21.88
CA THR A 162 -5.20 -17.51 -22.56
C THR A 162 -4.52 -18.51 -21.63
N ILE A 163 -4.36 -18.15 -20.35
CA ILE A 163 -3.75 -18.99 -19.32
C ILE A 163 -4.73 -20.02 -18.73
N LEU A 164 -6.04 -19.84 -18.93
CA LEU A 164 -7.05 -20.73 -18.39
C LEU A 164 -6.88 -22.17 -18.87
N GLY A 165 -6.98 -23.12 -17.94
CA GLY A 165 -6.92 -24.55 -18.24
C GLY A 165 -5.54 -25.09 -18.65
N ARG A 166 -4.49 -24.25 -18.61
CA ARG A 166 -3.11 -24.64 -18.93
C ARG A 166 -2.27 -24.69 -17.66
N SER A 167 -1.34 -25.65 -17.56
CA SER A 167 -0.40 -25.66 -16.45
C SER A 167 0.54 -24.44 -16.50
N LEU A 168 0.97 -23.93 -15.34
CA LEU A 168 1.94 -22.84 -15.31
C LEU A 168 3.26 -23.20 -15.98
N SER A 169 3.67 -24.48 -15.90
CA SER A 169 4.86 -24.97 -16.61
C SER A 169 4.74 -24.84 -18.12
N ASP A 170 3.58 -25.19 -18.69
CA ASP A 170 3.37 -25.09 -20.13
C ASP A 170 3.27 -23.65 -20.58
N PHE A 171 2.59 -22.81 -19.79
CA PHE A 171 2.49 -21.38 -20.05
C PHE A 171 3.86 -20.69 -19.99
N HIS A 172 4.71 -21.07 -19.03
CA HIS A 172 6.05 -20.50 -18.85
C HIS A 172 7.05 -20.92 -19.95
N ARG A 173 6.85 -22.10 -20.57
CA ARG A 173 7.70 -22.58 -21.67
C ARG A 173 7.71 -21.65 -22.88
N GLU A 174 6.66 -20.89 -23.09
CA GLU A 174 6.55 -19.93 -24.18
C GLU A 174 7.50 -18.73 -24.03
N ARG A 175 8.05 -18.50 -22.84
CA ARG A 175 9.01 -17.42 -22.49
C ARG A 175 8.57 -16.04 -23.00
N VAL A 176 7.29 -15.75 -22.94
CA VAL A 176 6.74 -14.49 -23.44
C VAL A 176 7.25 -13.30 -22.66
N ALA A 177 7.41 -13.44 -21.35
CA ALA A 177 7.87 -12.38 -20.45
C ALA A 177 8.58 -12.96 -19.22
N GLU A 178 9.47 -12.17 -18.62
CA GLU A 178 10.17 -12.52 -17.38
C GLU A 178 9.31 -12.13 -16.16
N VAL A 179 8.35 -12.98 -15.85
CA VAL A 179 7.43 -12.82 -14.71
C VAL A 179 7.22 -14.16 -14.01
N LEU A 180 6.79 -14.10 -12.75
CA LEU A 180 6.41 -15.28 -11.96
C LEU A 180 5.03 -15.11 -11.36
N ILE A 181 4.15 -16.10 -11.53
CA ILE A 181 2.90 -16.21 -10.77
C ILE A 181 3.26 -16.80 -9.41
N CYS A 182 3.16 -15.98 -8.37
CA CYS A 182 3.70 -16.28 -7.03
C CYS A 182 2.63 -16.64 -6.00
N ALA A 183 1.37 -16.28 -6.23
CA ALA A 183 0.25 -16.66 -5.39
C ALA A 183 -1.03 -16.76 -6.20
N ALA A 184 -1.97 -17.59 -5.73
CA ALA A 184 -3.31 -17.73 -6.28
C ALA A 184 -4.34 -17.78 -5.15
N GLN A 185 -5.53 -17.21 -5.38
CA GLN A 185 -6.69 -17.36 -4.52
C GLN A 185 -7.81 -18.00 -5.33
N ARG A 186 -8.37 -19.10 -4.83
CA ARG A 186 -9.52 -19.80 -5.36
C ARG A 186 -10.60 -19.88 -4.29
N GLY A 187 -11.65 -19.07 -4.38
CA GLY A 187 -12.60 -18.87 -3.29
C GLY A 187 -11.87 -18.40 -2.02
N ASP A 188 -11.97 -19.17 -0.95
CA ASP A 188 -11.29 -18.89 0.34
C ASP A 188 -9.92 -19.56 0.49
N GLU A 189 -9.52 -20.37 -0.47
CA GLU A 189 -8.23 -21.07 -0.46
C GLU A 189 -7.11 -20.21 -1.05
N PHE A 190 -5.96 -20.23 -0.36
CA PHE A 190 -4.74 -19.52 -0.77
C PHE A 190 -3.65 -20.50 -1.11
N ILE A 191 -3.15 -20.41 -2.33
CA ILE A 191 -2.24 -21.37 -2.93
C ILE A 191 -0.95 -20.65 -3.30
N ILE A 192 0.20 -21.22 -2.90
CA ILE A 192 1.50 -20.92 -3.51
C ILE A 192 1.66 -21.90 -4.68
N PRO A 193 1.50 -21.43 -5.93
CA PRO A 193 1.39 -22.35 -7.06
C PRO A 193 2.75 -22.92 -7.42
N ASN A 194 2.75 -24.18 -7.86
CA ASN A 194 3.89 -24.80 -8.51
C ASN A 194 3.65 -24.92 -10.03
N GLY A 195 4.61 -25.46 -10.77
CA GLY A 195 4.51 -25.60 -12.22
C GLY A 195 3.31 -26.43 -12.73
N ALA A 196 2.78 -27.35 -11.92
CA ALA A 196 1.62 -28.17 -12.27
C ALA A 196 0.27 -27.48 -11.97
N PHE A 197 0.27 -26.33 -11.31
CA PHE A 197 -0.95 -25.58 -11.04
C PHE A 197 -1.65 -25.17 -12.33
N VAL A 198 -2.96 -25.41 -12.38
CA VAL A 198 -3.83 -25.05 -13.52
C VAL A 198 -4.81 -23.96 -13.06
N PRO A 199 -4.66 -22.72 -13.56
CA PRO A 199 -5.59 -21.64 -13.27
C PRO A 199 -7.00 -21.93 -13.76
N GLN A 200 -7.99 -21.55 -12.97
CA GLN A 200 -9.42 -21.70 -13.25
C GLN A 200 -10.09 -20.34 -13.36
N LEU A 201 -11.28 -20.32 -13.93
CA LEU A 201 -12.11 -19.13 -14.01
C LEU A 201 -12.35 -18.56 -12.59
N GLU A 202 -12.32 -17.23 -12.50
CA GLU A 202 -12.47 -16.47 -11.25
C GLU A 202 -11.31 -16.59 -10.25
N ASP A 203 -10.29 -17.43 -10.50
CA ASP A 203 -9.09 -17.37 -9.69
C ASP A 203 -8.52 -15.95 -9.70
N ARG A 204 -8.06 -15.49 -8.53
CA ARG A 204 -7.25 -14.28 -8.43
C ARG A 204 -5.78 -14.69 -8.39
N LEU A 205 -5.02 -14.24 -9.37
CA LEU A 205 -3.59 -14.51 -9.47
C LEU A 205 -2.76 -13.31 -9.08
N TYR A 206 -1.61 -13.57 -8.48
CA TYR A 206 -0.59 -12.57 -8.16
C TYR A 206 0.67 -12.85 -8.95
N MET A 207 1.12 -11.86 -9.71
CA MET A 207 2.25 -11.97 -10.63
C MET A 207 3.29 -10.91 -10.33
N VAL A 208 4.56 -11.31 -10.29
CA VAL A 208 5.72 -10.48 -9.98
C VAL A 208 6.58 -10.30 -11.22
N GLY A 209 7.08 -9.09 -11.42
CA GLY A 209 8.02 -8.75 -12.49
C GLY A 209 8.33 -7.27 -12.57
N SER A 210 9.17 -6.88 -13.54
CA SER A 210 9.31 -5.46 -13.87
C SER A 210 8.04 -4.94 -14.55
N LYS A 211 7.77 -3.64 -14.46
CA LYS A 211 6.59 -3.02 -15.08
C LYS A 211 6.45 -3.36 -16.57
N ALA A 212 7.57 -3.37 -17.30
CA ALA A 212 7.58 -3.69 -18.72
C ALA A 212 7.19 -5.15 -19.00
N GLU A 213 7.74 -6.09 -18.24
CA GLU A 213 7.47 -7.52 -18.39
C GLU A 213 6.05 -7.89 -17.96
N LEU A 214 5.53 -7.26 -16.88
CA LEU A 214 4.14 -7.40 -16.48
C LEU A 214 3.16 -6.95 -17.57
N HIS A 215 3.40 -5.80 -18.21
CA HIS A 215 2.59 -5.34 -19.33
C HIS A 215 2.66 -6.30 -20.52
N LYS A 216 3.86 -6.80 -20.85
CA LYS A 216 4.05 -7.76 -21.94
C LYS A 216 3.28 -9.06 -21.68
N MET A 217 3.32 -9.56 -20.42
CA MET A 217 2.57 -10.75 -20.03
C MET A 217 1.05 -10.54 -20.12
N LEU A 218 0.53 -9.44 -19.54
CA LEU A 218 -0.90 -9.13 -19.60
C LEU A 218 -1.41 -9.03 -21.05
N LYS A 219 -0.60 -8.44 -21.93
CA LYS A 219 -0.91 -8.38 -23.36
C LYS A 219 -1.00 -9.77 -24.01
N SER A 220 -0.06 -10.67 -23.68
CA SER A 220 -0.07 -12.04 -24.20
C SER A 220 -1.25 -12.87 -23.70
N MET A 221 -1.79 -12.53 -22.52
CA MET A 221 -3.00 -13.13 -21.97
C MET A 221 -4.29 -12.64 -22.64
N GLY A 222 -4.19 -11.75 -23.65
CA GLY A 222 -5.35 -11.18 -24.35
C GLY A 222 -5.92 -9.93 -23.68
N ARG A 223 -5.30 -9.43 -22.59
CA ARG A 223 -5.82 -8.28 -21.86
C ARG A 223 -5.49 -6.98 -22.57
N SER A 224 -6.50 -6.13 -22.71
CA SER A 224 -6.30 -4.78 -23.23
C SER A 224 -5.43 -3.96 -22.27
N LEU A 225 -4.31 -3.47 -22.78
CA LEU A 225 -3.38 -2.55 -22.07
C LEU A 225 -3.65 -1.09 -22.46
N GLN A 226 -4.86 -0.77 -22.91
CA GLN A 226 -5.16 0.62 -23.21
C GLN A 226 -4.92 1.47 -21.98
N ARG A 227 -3.93 2.36 -22.10
CA ARG A 227 -3.57 3.32 -21.06
C ARG A 227 -4.81 4.14 -20.69
N VAL A 228 -5.00 4.37 -19.41
CA VAL A 228 -5.99 5.33 -18.90
C VAL A 228 -5.55 6.72 -19.35
N LYS A 229 -6.31 7.35 -20.25
CA LYS A 229 -6.04 8.68 -20.80
C LYS A 229 -6.88 9.75 -20.15
N ASP A 230 -8.06 9.38 -19.66
CA ASP A 230 -9.03 10.24 -19.00
C ASP A 230 -9.44 9.66 -17.66
N VAL A 231 -9.47 10.49 -16.62
CA VAL A 231 -9.92 10.11 -15.28
C VAL A 231 -10.89 11.15 -14.74
N SER A 232 -12.06 10.69 -14.32
CA SER A 232 -13.03 11.48 -13.56
C SER A 232 -12.83 11.20 -12.07
N ILE A 233 -12.64 12.27 -11.28
CA ILE A 233 -12.44 12.21 -9.83
C ILE A 233 -13.62 12.88 -9.16
N LEU A 234 -14.29 12.17 -8.25
CA LEU A 234 -15.39 12.67 -7.47
C LEU A 234 -14.91 13.14 -6.09
N GLY A 235 -15.05 14.44 -5.80
CA GLY A 235 -14.62 15.10 -4.58
C GLY A 235 -13.25 15.78 -4.70
N GLY A 236 -13.18 17.08 -4.41
CA GLY A 236 -11.97 17.93 -4.44
C GLY A 236 -11.14 17.84 -3.16
N SER A 237 -10.76 16.64 -2.76
CA SER A 237 -9.97 16.39 -1.56
C SER A 237 -8.47 16.60 -1.79
N ARG A 238 -7.65 16.61 -0.71
CA ARG A 238 -6.17 16.60 -0.84
C ARG A 238 -5.67 15.40 -1.63
N ILE A 239 -6.33 14.24 -1.47
CA ILE A 239 -6.00 13.05 -2.28
C ILE A 239 -6.23 13.35 -3.76
N SER A 240 -7.34 13.99 -4.10
CA SER A 240 -7.68 14.37 -5.48
C SER A 240 -6.65 15.33 -6.08
N MET A 241 -6.18 16.29 -5.29
CA MET A 241 -5.13 17.24 -5.70
C MET A 241 -3.80 16.50 -5.97
N TYR A 242 -3.32 15.67 -5.05
CA TYR A 242 -2.10 14.89 -5.25
C TYR A 242 -2.22 13.92 -6.43
N LEU A 243 -3.37 13.26 -6.56
CA LEU A 243 -3.64 12.34 -7.66
C LEU A 243 -3.63 13.07 -9.01
N SER A 244 -4.24 14.26 -9.08
CA SER A 244 -4.24 15.07 -10.30
C SER A 244 -2.83 15.46 -10.73
N TRP A 245 -1.95 15.81 -9.80
CA TRP A 245 -0.53 16.07 -10.11
C TRP A 245 0.19 14.84 -10.65
N GLU A 246 0.00 13.67 -10.04
CA GLU A 246 0.62 12.43 -10.51
C GLU A 246 0.10 12.03 -11.91
N LEU A 247 -1.19 12.15 -12.14
CA LEU A 247 -1.83 11.85 -13.43
C LEU A 247 -1.42 12.83 -14.53
N ALA A 248 -1.32 14.13 -14.21
CA ALA A 248 -0.87 15.16 -15.16
C ALA A 248 0.57 14.89 -15.63
N ARG A 249 1.48 14.51 -14.71
CA ARG A 249 2.86 14.10 -15.07
C ARG A 249 2.87 12.89 -16.00
N ALA A 250 1.89 12.01 -15.87
CA ALA A 250 1.72 10.87 -16.74
C ALA A 250 1.02 11.23 -18.07
N GLY A 251 0.59 12.48 -18.27
CA GLY A 251 -0.12 12.94 -19.47
C GLY A 251 -1.56 12.42 -19.55
N THR A 252 -2.21 12.17 -18.40
CA THR A 252 -3.61 11.78 -18.27
C THR A 252 -4.45 13.03 -18.05
N ARG A 253 -5.57 13.16 -18.75
CA ARG A 253 -6.54 14.23 -18.55
C ARG A 253 -7.34 13.94 -17.28
N VAL A 254 -7.62 14.99 -16.50
CA VAL A 254 -8.29 14.84 -15.20
C VAL A 254 -9.49 15.78 -15.13
N HIS A 255 -10.63 15.24 -14.75
CA HIS A 255 -11.84 15.98 -14.42
C HIS A 255 -12.11 15.80 -12.92
N VAL A 256 -12.25 16.91 -12.18
CA VAL A 256 -12.53 16.86 -10.74
C VAL A 256 -13.89 17.53 -10.49
N VAL A 257 -14.80 16.79 -9.86
CA VAL A 257 -16.11 17.32 -9.43
C VAL A 257 -16.05 17.65 -7.94
N GLU A 258 -16.39 18.89 -7.59
CA GLU A 258 -16.44 19.37 -6.20
C GLU A 258 -17.66 20.30 -6.04
N GLN A 259 -18.38 20.15 -4.93
CA GLN A 259 -19.60 20.94 -4.67
C GLN A 259 -19.31 22.30 -4.01
N ASP A 260 -18.18 22.47 -3.37
CA ASP A 260 -17.79 23.67 -2.63
C ASP A 260 -17.11 24.66 -3.59
N HIS A 261 -17.76 25.81 -3.81
CA HIS A 261 -17.28 26.85 -4.71
C HIS A 261 -15.87 27.34 -4.39
N ASP A 262 -15.58 27.62 -3.12
CA ASP A 262 -14.26 28.12 -2.69
C ASP A 262 -13.15 27.06 -2.90
N LYS A 263 -13.49 25.80 -2.76
CA LYS A 263 -12.55 24.72 -3.11
C LYS A 263 -12.36 24.59 -4.61
N CYS A 264 -13.41 24.74 -5.41
CA CYS A 264 -13.29 24.75 -6.88
C CYS A 264 -12.35 25.85 -7.34
N LEU A 265 -12.47 27.07 -6.79
CA LEU A 265 -11.56 28.17 -7.10
C LEU A 265 -10.10 27.86 -6.75
N ARG A 266 -9.84 27.32 -5.54
CA ARG A 266 -8.49 26.91 -5.14
C ARG A 266 -7.93 25.81 -6.03
N LEU A 267 -8.73 24.77 -6.30
CA LEU A 267 -8.31 23.65 -7.17
C LEU A 267 -7.98 24.12 -8.59
N SER A 268 -8.73 25.07 -9.13
CA SER A 268 -8.45 25.62 -10.47
C SER A 268 -7.11 26.37 -10.55
N GLN A 269 -6.69 26.98 -9.44
CA GLN A 269 -5.38 27.64 -9.33
C GLN A 269 -4.25 26.63 -9.15
N ASP A 270 -4.47 25.60 -8.30
CA ASP A 270 -3.46 24.60 -7.97
C ASP A 270 -3.28 23.53 -9.07
N LEU A 271 -4.30 23.34 -9.92
CA LEU A 271 -4.37 22.29 -10.94
C LEU A 271 -4.67 22.85 -12.33
N PRO A 272 -3.80 23.69 -12.92
CA PRO A 272 -4.08 24.38 -14.20
C PRO A 272 -4.28 23.41 -15.38
N GLY A 273 -3.91 22.14 -15.24
CA GLY A 273 -4.08 21.09 -16.26
C GLY A 273 -5.30 20.19 -16.04
N ALA A 274 -6.09 20.40 -15.00
CA ALA A 274 -7.30 19.64 -14.72
C ALA A 274 -8.55 20.47 -15.01
N MET A 275 -9.62 19.82 -15.46
CA MET A 275 -10.95 20.42 -15.56
C MET A 275 -11.65 20.33 -14.21
N ILE A 276 -11.97 21.47 -13.62
CA ILE A 276 -12.70 21.55 -12.36
C ILE A 276 -14.17 21.82 -12.66
N ILE A 277 -15.05 20.96 -12.18
CA ILE A 277 -16.50 21.00 -12.39
C ILE A 277 -17.15 21.26 -11.03
N GLU A 278 -17.82 22.41 -10.91
CA GLU A 278 -18.58 22.72 -9.69
C GLU A 278 -19.94 22.04 -9.72
N GLY A 279 -20.23 21.23 -8.72
CA GLY A 279 -21.52 20.58 -8.58
C GLY A 279 -21.51 19.37 -7.64
N ASP A 280 -22.71 18.85 -7.37
CA ASP A 280 -22.89 17.66 -6.59
C ASP A 280 -22.58 16.43 -7.46
N GLY A 281 -21.50 15.74 -7.14
CA GLY A 281 -21.08 14.56 -7.89
C GLY A 281 -21.95 13.32 -7.66
N THR A 282 -22.99 13.39 -6.82
CA THR A 282 -24.04 12.36 -6.74
C THR A 282 -25.22 12.64 -7.68
N ASP A 283 -25.25 13.83 -8.30
CA ASP A 283 -26.24 14.18 -9.30
C ASP A 283 -25.96 13.49 -10.63
N ILE A 284 -26.83 12.56 -10.99
CA ILE A 284 -26.72 11.73 -12.20
C ILE A 284 -26.89 12.60 -13.47
N ASP A 285 -27.62 13.70 -13.41
CA ASP A 285 -27.81 14.57 -14.56
C ASP A 285 -26.53 15.38 -14.84
N LEU A 286 -25.85 15.85 -13.80
CA LEU A 286 -24.51 16.44 -13.91
C LEU A 286 -23.51 15.41 -14.48
N ILE A 287 -23.48 14.19 -13.94
CA ILE A 287 -22.58 13.12 -14.40
C ILE A 287 -22.77 12.84 -15.90
N LYS A 288 -24.02 12.85 -16.38
CA LYS A 288 -24.34 12.60 -17.80
C LYS A 288 -24.02 13.81 -18.68
N SER A 289 -24.38 15.04 -18.25
CA SER A 289 -24.12 16.25 -19.04
C SER A 289 -22.63 16.50 -19.27
N GLU A 290 -21.80 16.21 -18.25
CA GLU A 290 -20.36 16.34 -18.32
C GLU A 290 -19.66 15.07 -18.83
N ASN A 291 -20.44 14.02 -19.17
CA ASN A 291 -19.95 12.73 -19.68
C ASN A 291 -18.88 12.09 -18.79
N LEU A 292 -19.01 12.17 -17.47
CA LEU A 292 -17.99 11.73 -16.51
C LEU A 292 -17.78 10.21 -16.51
N PHE A 293 -18.82 9.45 -16.85
CA PHE A 293 -18.70 7.98 -17.03
C PHE A 293 -18.16 7.58 -18.41
N GLY A 294 -17.92 8.54 -19.31
CA GLY A 294 -17.20 8.29 -20.56
C GLY A 294 -15.68 8.23 -20.40
N ALA A 295 -15.16 8.57 -19.22
CA ALA A 295 -13.74 8.50 -18.92
C ALA A 295 -13.24 7.04 -18.85
N ASP A 296 -11.93 6.84 -19.07
CA ASP A 296 -11.30 5.53 -18.94
C ASP A 296 -11.24 5.04 -17.47
N GLY A 297 -11.15 5.99 -16.53
CA GLY A 297 -11.10 5.73 -15.09
C GLY A 297 -12.07 6.64 -14.32
N PHE A 298 -12.63 6.10 -13.24
CA PHE A 298 -13.46 6.82 -12.29
C PHE A 298 -12.97 6.58 -10.86
N VAL A 299 -12.76 7.66 -10.10
CA VAL A 299 -12.21 7.57 -8.74
C VAL A 299 -13.10 8.37 -7.78
N ALA A 300 -13.78 7.69 -6.86
CA ALA A 300 -14.64 8.31 -5.87
C ALA A 300 -13.86 8.59 -4.57
N LEU A 301 -13.68 9.90 -4.24
CA LEU A 301 -12.85 10.40 -3.13
C LEU A 301 -13.58 11.39 -2.22
N THR A 302 -14.92 11.31 -2.13
CA THR A 302 -15.69 12.16 -1.24
C THR A 302 -15.43 11.86 0.24
N GLY A 303 -16.01 12.66 1.14
CA GLY A 303 -15.95 12.43 2.59
C GLY A 303 -16.79 11.25 3.08
N ARG A 304 -17.68 10.69 2.25
CA ARG A 304 -18.68 9.70 2.61
C ARG A 304 -18.46 8.38 1.88
N ASP A 305 -18.23 7.31 2.65
CA ASP A 305 -17.96 5.98 2.10
C ASP A 305 -19.15 5.44 1.29
N GLU A 306 -20.39 5.73 1.72
CA GLU A 306 -21.64 5.32 1.07
C GLU A 306 -21.77 5.94 -0.34
N GLU A 307 -21.50 7.23 -0.47
CA GLU A 307 -21.51 7.94 -1.75
C GLU A 307 -20.42 7.38 -2.68
N ASN A 308 -19.22 7.19 -2.14
CA ASN A 308 -18.11 6.63 -2.91
C ASN A 308 -18.46 5.24 -3.46
N LEU A 309 -19.09 4.40 -2.66
CA LEU A 309 -19.52 3.07 -3.08
C LEU A 309 -20.60 3.13 -4.17
N LEU A 310 -21.66 3.90 -3.93
CA LEU A 310 -22.79 4.00 -4.88
C LEU A 310 -22.34 4.55 -6.23
N MET A 311 -21.52 5.62 -6.23
CA MET A 311 -21.02 6.21 -7.46
C MET A 311 -20.03 5.32 -8.20
N ALA A 312 -19.20 4.57 -7.46
CA ALA A 312 -18.32 3.56 -8.06
C ALA A 312 -19.11 2.41 -8.73
N LEU A 313 -20.18 1.93 -8.08
CA LEU A 313 -21.08 0.93 -8.67
C LEU A 313 -21.80 1.46 -9.91
N ALA A 314 -22.27 2.72 -9.88
CA ALA A 314 -22.89 3.37 -11.03
C ALA A 314 -21.91 3.53 -12.21
N ALA A 315 -20.67 3.98 -11.95
CA ALA A 315 -19.62 4.09 -12.95
C ALA A 315 -19.30 2.74 -13.61
N ARG A 316 -19.18 1.69 -12.78
CA ARG A 316 -18.95 0.32 -13.28
C ARG A 316 -20.10 -0.17 -14.15
N ARG A 317 -21.36 0.03 -13.72
CA ARG A 317 -22.56 -0.32 -14.50
C ARG A 317 -22.63 0.43 -15.83
N ALA A 318 -22.12 1.66 -15.87
CA ALA A 318 -22.01 2.47 -17.07
C ALA A 318 -20.89 2.01 -18.01
N GLY A 319 -20.04 1.05 -17.59
CA GLY A 319 -18.98 0.48 -18.42
C GLY A 319 -17.62 1.16 -18.28
N VAL A 320 -17.42 1.99 -17.23
CA VAL A 320 -16.09 2.57 -16.95
C VAL A 320 -15.09 1.44 -16.68
N ARG A 321 -13.98 1.44 -17.40
CA ARG A 321 -13.02 0.33 -17.40
C ARG A 321 -12.29 0.16 -16.06
N LYS A 322 -11.94 1.27 -15.41
CA LYS A 322 -11.24 1.26 -14.13
C LYS A 322 -11.96 2.12 -13.11
N VAL A 323 -12.45 1.51 -12.07
CA VAL A 323 -13.20 2.17 -11.01
C VAL A 323 -12.52 1.94 -9.66
N LEU A 324 -12.29 3.03 -8.92
CA LEU A 324 -11.73 3.00 -7.57
C LEU A 324 -12.62 3.78 -6.62
N ALA A 325 -12.73 3.33 -5.37
CA ALA A 325 -13.45 4.02 -4.32
C ALA A 325 -12.63 4.11 -3.05
N LYS A 326 -12.60 5.30 -2.42
CA LYS A 326 -12.04 5.47 -1.09
C LYS A 326 -13.02 4.96 -0.05
N MET A 327 -12.54 4.11 0.85
CA MET A 327 -13.29 3.62 1.99
C MET A 327 -12.49 3.71 3.27
N THR A 328 -13.15 4.09 4.36
CA THR A 328 -12.53 4.25 5.68
C THR A 328 -13.07 3.28 6.71
N ARG A 329 -14.30 2.76 6.51
CA ARG A 329 -14.98 1.85 7.43
C ARG A 329 -14.76 0.39 7.04
N PRO A 330 -14.28 -0.48 7.96
CA PRO A 330 -14.01 -1.89 7.65
C PRO A 330 -15.24 -2.68 7.17
N ASN A 331 -16.41 -2.40 7.75
CA ASN A 331 -17.66 -3.12 7.45
C ASN A 331 -18.08 -3.02 5.97
N TYR A 332 -17.71 -1.95 5.27
CA TYR A 332 -18.00 -1.81 3.84
C TYR A 332 -17.01 -2.57 2.96
N MET A 333 -15.83 -2.89 3.46
CA MET A 333 -14.83 -3.62 2.68
C MET A 333 -15.28 -5.06 2.37
N GLU A 334 -15.94 -5.73 3.31
CA GLU A 334 -16.51 -7.07 3.11
C GLU A 334 -17.65 -7.03 2.09
N LEU A 335 -18.59 -6.09 2.25
CA LEU A 335 -19.71 -5.91 1.32
C LEU A 335 -19.24 -5.64 -0.13
N VAL A 336 -18.15 -4.88 -0.29
CA VAL A 336 -17.65 -4.53 -1.61
C VAL A 336 -16.97 -5.70 -2.30
N GLN A 337 -16.36 -6.64 -1.58
CA GLN A 337 -15.79 -7.85 -2.17
C GLN A 337 -16.86 -8.67 -2.92
N GLU A 338 -18.07 -8.73 -2.38
CA GLU A 338 -19.22 -9.41 -3.01
C GLU A 338 -19.74 -8.67 -4.25
N THR A 339 -19.58 -7.35 -4.32
CA THR A 339 -20.04 -6.55 -5.48
C THR A 339 -19.11 -6.65 -6.68
N GLY A 340 -17.93 -7.25 -6.52
CA GLY A 340 -16.90 -7.31 -7.57
C GLY A 340 -16.33 -5.94 -7.94
N LEU A 341 -16.47 -4.92 -7.11
CA LEU A 341 -15.77 -3.64 -7.25
C LEU A 341 -14.28 -3.86 -7.02
N GLY A 342 -13.49 -3.77 -8.09
CA GLY A 342 -12.14 -4.33 -8.11
C GLY A 342 -11.11 -3.64 -7.21
N SER A 343 -11.27 -2.34 -6.87
CA SER A 343 -10.20 -1.61 -6.17
C SER A 343 -10.77 -0.63 -5.14
N ILE A 344 -10.43 -0.90 -3.88
CA ILE A 344 -10.76 -0.03 -2.74
C ILE A 344 -9.47 0.58 -2.21
N ILE A 345 -9.53 1.87 -1.85
CA ILE A 345 -8.43 2.62 -1.29
C ILE A 345 -8.74 2.98 0.16
N SER A 346 -7.90 2.54 1.08
CA SER A 346 -7.96 2.88 2.50
C SER A 346 -6.69 3.63 2.93
N PRO A 347 -6.70 4.96 2.98
CA PRO A 347 -5.50 5.74 3.31
C PRO A 347 -4.89 5.39 4.68
N LYS A 348 -5.74 5.03 5.67
CA LYS A 348 -5.29 4.63 7.00
C LYS A 348 -4.51 3.31 6.96
N ASP A 349 -4.98 2.33 6.16
CA ASP A 349 -4.33 1.01 6.09
C ASP A 349 -3.03 1.07 5.27
N ILE A 350 -2.98 1.91 4.23
CA ILE A 350 -1.75 2.19 3.47
C ILE A 350 -0.65 2.71 4.41
N ILE A 351 -0.98 3.69 5.27
CA ILE A 351 -0.01 4.25 6.22
C ILE A 351 0.33 3.27 7.33
N ALA A 352 -0.65 2.55 7.87
CA ALA A 352 -0.38 1.55 8.90
C ALA A 352 0.58 0.47 8.36
N ASN A 353 0.38 -0.01 7.14
CA ASN A 353 1.29 -0.93 6.48
C ASN A 353 2.68 -0.31 6.24
N GLN A 354 2.77 0.96 5.86
CA GLN A 354 4.04 1.66 5.66
C GLN A 354 4.83 1.78 6.97
N ILE A 355 4.16 2.13 8.07
CA ILE A 355 4.79 2.24 9.39
C ILE A 355 5.19 0.87 9.91
N THR A 356 4.34 -0.13 9.80
CA THR A 356 4.65 -1.50 10.21
C THR A 356 5.91 -2.03 9.50
N ARG A 357 6.05 -1.76 8.20
CA ARG A 357 7.28 -2.07 7.46
C ARG A 357 8.51 -1.37 8.05
N TYR A 358 8.36 -0.06 8.35
CA TYR A 358 9.46 0.70 8.96
C TYR A 358 9.84 0.16 10.34
N VAL A 359 8.86 -0.14 11.20
CA VAL A 359 9.09 -0.73 12.54
C VAL A 359 9.82 -2.07 12.44
N ARG A 360 9.44 -2.91 11.49
CA ARG A 360 10.12 -4.18 11.24
C ARG A 360 11.56 -3.97 10.75
N ALA A 361 11.79 -3.01 9.86
CA ALA A 361 13.15 -2.66 9.41
C ALA A 361 14.02 -2.16 10.57
N LEU A 362 13.47 -1.38 11.52
CA LEU A 362 14.17 -0.97 12.73
C LEU A 362 14.48 -2.14 13.66
N ALA A 363 13.50 -3.02 13.91
CA ALA A 363 13.71 -4.22 14.70
C ALA A 363 14.79 -5.13 14.08
N ASN A 364 14.88 -5.14 12.76
CA ASN A 364 15.84 -5.95 11.99
C ASN A 364 17.26 -5.36 11.99
N SER A 365 17.44 -4.04 12.14
CA SER A 365 18.76 -3.43 12.30
C SER A 365 19.50 -3.93 13.57
N GLN A 366 18.77 -4.56 14.49
CA GLN A 366 19.30 -5.26 15.68
C GLN A 366 19.62 -6.75 15.43
N GLY A 367 19.58 -7.24 14.17
CA GLY A 367 19.99 -8.60 13.81
C GLY A 367 19.02 -9.46 13.00
N MET A 368 17.93 -8.88 12.50
CA MET A 368 16.95 -9.59 11.66
C MET A 368 16.85 -8.95 10.25
N ALA A 369 16.63 -9.76 9.21
CA ALA A 369 16.93 -9.41 7.82
C ALA A 369 15.73 -8.97 6.92
N VAL A 370 14.50 -8.79 7.44
CA VAL A 370 13.31 -8.41 6.63
C VAL A 370 13.27 -6.90 6.42
N GLU A 371 13.38 -6.43 5.17
CA GLU A 371 13.24 -4.99 4.83
C GLU A 371 11.79 -4.54 4.65
N SER A 372 10.98 -5.40 4.07
CA SER A 372 9.57 -5.07 3.78
C SER A 372 8.69 -6.29 3.94
N LEU A 373 7.47 -6.09 4.43
CA LEU A 373 6.43 -7.11 4.47
C LEU A 373 5.12 -6.55 3.96
N TYR A 374 4.53 -7.26 3.02
CA TYR A 374 3.19 -6.99 2.50
C TYR A 374 2.27 -8.15 2.87
N LYS A 375 1.16 -7.82 3.52
CA LYS A 375 0.10 -8.79 3.75
C LYS A 375 -0.82 -8.80 2.54
N LEU A 376 -0.81 -9.91 1.83
CA LEU A 376 -1.69 -10.17 0.70
C LEU A 376 -2.92 -10.94 1.20
N LEU A 377 -4.04 -10.80 0.49
CA LEU A 377 -5.19 -11.70 0.66
C LEU A 377 -5.70 -11.75 2.10
N GLY A 378 -5.91 -10.58 2.72
CA GLY A 378 -6.39 -10.51 4.11
C GLY A 378 -5.38 -10.99 5.16
N GLY A 379 -4.07 -11.00 4.81
CA GLY A 379 -3.01 -11.39 5.73
C GLY A 379 -2.68 -12.88 5.77
N LYS A 380 -3.29 -13.69 4.90
CA LYS A 380 -3.05 -15.14 4.81
C LYS A 380 -1.83 -15.52 3.96
N VAL A 381 -1.37 -14.61 3.11
CA VAL A 381 -0.12 -14.71 2.35
C VAL A 381 0.71 -13.48 2.63
N GLU A 382 2.00 -13.67 2.85
CA GLU A 382 2.95 -12.59 3.07
C GLU A 382 3.95 -12.52 1.92
N ALA A 383 4.26 -11.31 1.45
CA ALA A 383 5.37 -11.05 0.57
C ALA A 383 6.44 -10.28 1.35
N LEU A 384 7.61 -10.88 1.48
CA LEU A 384 8.70 -10.43 2.33
C LEU A 384 9.89 -10.04 1.46
N GLU A 385 10.47 -8.89 1.71
CA GLU A 385 11.70 -8.44 1.08
C GLU A 385 12.86 -8.57 2.07
N PHE A 386 13.95 -9.21 1.62
CA PHE A 386 15.16 -9.40 2.40
C PHE A 386 16.36 -8.85 1.65
N THR A 387 17.31 -8.24 2.35
CA THR A 387 18.65 -8.03 1.79
C THR A 387 19.56 -9.18 2.22
N ALA A 388 20.15 -9.83 1.25
CA ALA A 388 21.09 -10.93 1.48
C ALA A 388 22.40 -10.39 2.09
N SER A 389 22.65 -10.68 3.38
CA SER A 389 23.87 -10.31 4.10
C SER A 389 24.95 -11.39 3.98
N ASN A 390 26.20 -11.04 4.28
CA ASN A 390 27.36 -11.95 4.21
C ASN A 390 27.36 -13.10 5.24
N ASP A 391 26.36 -13.20 6.09
CA ASP A 391 26.31 -14.20 7.19
C ASP A 391 25.93 -15.59 6.69
N GLY A 392 26.82 -16.14 5.90
CA GLY A 392 26.86 -17.38 5.16
C GLY A 392 26.27 -18.65 5.73
N ASN A 393 24.94 -18.71 5.90
CA ASN A 393 24.23 -19.92 6.35
C ASN A 393 23.92 -20.91 5.21
N GLY A 394 24.81 -21.04 4.21
CA GLY A 394 24.64 -22.03 3.14
C GLY A 394 23.58 -21.68 2.07
N ILE A 395 22.93 -20.52 2.19
CA ILE A 395 21.94 -20.04 1.19
C ILE A 395 22.65 -19.36 0.02
N LEU A 396 23.68 -18.56 0.34
CA LEU A 396 24.43 -17.82 -0.67
C LEU A 396 25.21 -18.77 -1.58
N HIS A 397 25.33 -18.36 -2.85
CA HIS A 397 26.05 -19.09 -3.90
C HIS A 397 25.57 -20.53 -4.16
N THR A 398 24.47 -20.95 -3.51
CA THR A 398 23.86 -22.26 -3.71
C THR A 398 22.70 -22.16 -4.70
N PRO A 399 22.67 -22.97 -5.77
CA PRO A 399 21.54 -23.02 -6.68
C PRO A 399 20.22 -23.32 -5.93
N LEU A 400 19.15 -22.58 -6.21
CA LEU A 400 17.88 -22.66 -5.51
C LEU A 400 17.29 -24.08 -5.51
N MET A 401 17.50 -24.83 -6.59
CA MET A 401 17.05 -26.24 -6.69
C MET A 401 17.70 -27.18 -5.66
N LYS A 402 18.84 -26.78 -5.05
CA LYS A 402 19.55 -27.54 -4.04
C LYS A 402 19.21 -27.10 -2.61
N LEU A 403 18.51 -25.98 -2.46
CA LEU A 403 18.09 -25.49 -1.16
C LEU A 403 16.84 -26.25 -0.69
N PRO A 404 16.82 -26.79 0.53
CA PRO A 404 15.65 -27.43 1.13
C PRO A 404 14.67 -26.34 1.58
N LEU A 405 13.91 -25.77 0.65
CA LEU A 405 12.93 -24.72 0.98
C LEU A 405 11.75 -25.34 1.75
N ARG A 406 11.23 -24.60 2.73
CA ARG A 406 9.99 -24.95 3.42
C ARG A 406 8.83 -25.02 2.45
N HIS A 407 7.90 -25.95 2.71
CA HIS A 407 6.64 -25.97 2.00
C HIS A 407 5.89 -24.66 2.23
N GLY A 408 5.32 -24.08 1.18
CA GLY A 408 4.61 -22.79 1.25
C GLY A 408 5.53 -21.55 1.20
N VAL A 409 6.80 -21.72 0.82
CA VAL A 409 7.74 -20.63 0.57
C VAL A 409 8.16 -20.63 -0.89
N LEU A 410 8.12 -19.45 -1.53
CA LEU A 410 8.53 -19.25 -2.91
C LEU A 410 9.41 -18.01 -3.03
N LEU A 411 10.61 -18.14 -3.61
CA LEU A 411 11.39 -16.98 -4.03
C LEU A 411 10.77 -16.42 -5.31
N ALA A 412 10.24 -15.22 -5.21
CA ALA A 412 9.43 -14.63 -6.29
C ALA A 412 10.25 -13.74 -7.23
N ALA A 413 11.26 -13.05 -6.71
CA ALA A 413 12.16 -12.23 -7.50
C ALA A 413 13.45 -11.92 -6.75
N ILE A 414 14.52 -11.58 -7.48
CA ILE A 414 15.78 -11.07 -6.95
C ILE A 414 16.09 -9.77 -7.67
N VAL A 415 16.54 -8.74 -6.94
CA VAL A 415 17.15 -7.55 -7.54
C VAL A 415 18.63 -7.53 -7.19
N ARG A 416 19.45 -7.64 -8.21
CA ARG A 416 20.92 -7.60 -8.14
C ARG A 416 21.44 -6.41 -8.94
N GLU A 417 22.19 -5.52 -8.31
CA GLU A 417 22.76 -4.33 -8.97
C GLU A 417 21.72 -3.53 -9.80
N GLY A 418 20.49 -3.45 -9.29
CA GLY A 418 19.39 -2.73 -9.94
C GLY A 418 18.69 -3.50 -11.08
N ARG A 419 19.10 -4.74 -11.39
CA ARG A 419 18.46 -5.61 -12.38
C ARG A 419 17.50 -6.58 -11.69
N THR A 420 16.30 -6.72 -12.24
CA THR A 420 15.31 -7.71 -11.80
C THR A 420 15.63 -9.07 -12.42
N ILE A 421 15.69 -10.11 -11.59
CA ILE A 421 15.90 -11.50 -11.98
C ILE A 421 14.68 -12.29 -11.48
N ILE A 422 13.99 -12.96 -12.38
CA ILE A 422 12.99 -13.99 -12.00
C ILE A 422 13.74 -15.29 -11.78
N PRO A 423 13.76 -15.81 -10.53
CA PRO A 423 14.65 -16.91 -10.18
C PRO A 423 14.19 -18.24 -10.79
N GLY A 424 15.13 -18.98 -11.32
CA GLY A 424 14.97 -20.38 -11.72
C GLY A 424 15.77 -21.31 -10.83
N GLY A 425 15.68 -22.62 -11.03
CA GLY A 425 16.35 -23.62 -10.17
C GLY A 425 17.88 -23.48 -10.09
N MET A 426 18.53 -22.94 -11.15
CA MET A 426 19.97 -22.72 -11.20
C MET A 426 20.40 -21.34 -10.68
N THR A 427 19.47 -20.45 -10.38
CA THR A 427 19.78 -19.11 -9.83
C THR A 427 20.34 -19.26 -8.43
N THR A 428 21.38 -18.45 -8.12
CA THR A 428 21.99 -18.31 -6.79
C THR A 428 21.64 -16.97 -6.19
N ILE A 429 21.61 -16.89 -4.88
CA ILE A 429 21.51 -15.63 -4.13
C ILE A 429 22.93 -15.17 -3.83
N GLU A 430 23.22 -13.89 -4.10
CA GLU A 430 24.52 -13.28 -3.86
C GLU A 430 24.42 -12.24 -2.73
N PRO A 431 25.52 -11.92 -2.04
CA PRO A 431 25.54 -10.83 -1.07
C PRO A 431 25.08 -9.49 -1.67
N GLY A 432 24.18 -8.79 -0.98
CA GLY A 432 23.61 -7.51 -1.45
C GLY A 432 22.39 -7.65 -2.36
N ASP A 433 21.98 -8.87 -2.69
CA ASP A 433 20.71 -9.09 -3.41
C ASP A 433 19.51 -8.67 -2.55
N HIS A 434 18.54 -7.98 -3.15
CA HIS A 434 17.20 -7.86 -2.57
C HIS A 434 16.35 -9.02 -3.04
N VAL A 435 15.93 -9.86 -2.11
CA VAL A 435 15.21 -11.11 -2.37
C VAL A 435 13.76 -10.98 -1.96
N LEU A 436 12.83 -11.14 -2.90
CA LEU A 436 11.40 -11.17 -2.63
C LEU A 436 10.95 -12.62 -2.42
N VAL A 437 10.42 -12.88 -1.23
CA VAL A 437 9.86 -14.19 -0.84
C VAL A 437 8.36 -14.06 -0.65
N VAL A 438 7.59 -14.95 -1.24
CA VAL A 438 6.15 -15.07 -1.04
C VAL A 438 5.87 -16.35 -0.25
N THR A 439 5.06 -16.22 0.81
CA THR A 439 4.83 -17.35 1.73
C THR A 439 3.45 -17.29 2.38
N ASN A 440 2.92 -18.47 2.71
CA ASN A 440 1.76 -18.64 3.61
C ASN A 440 2.19 -19.15 5.01
N VAL A 441 3.50 -19.23 5.27
CA VAL A 441 4.05 -19.58 6.58
C VAL A 441 4.23 -18.31 7.41
N PRO A 442 3.52 -18.14 8.53
CA PRO A 442 3.63 -16.93 9.34
C PRO A 442 4.97 -16.82 10.06
N GLY A 443 5.44 -15.58 10.27
CA GLY A 443 6.55 -15.30 11.17
C GLY A 443 7.94 -15.56 10.58
N LEU A 444 8.11 -15.52 9.27
CA LEU A 444 9.44 -15.50 8.65
C LEU A 444 10.10 -14.12 8.91
N THR A 445 11.15 -14.13 9.73
CA THR A 445 11.87 -12.91 10.16
C THR A 445 13.27 -12.79 9.54
N ASP A 446 13.80 -13.85 8.96
CA ASP A 446 15.14 -13.91 8.40
C ASP A 446 15.14 -14.78 7.13
N LEU A 447 16.00 -14.46 6.17
CA LEU A 447 16.15 -15.22 4.92
C LEU A 447 16.51 -16.70 5.20
N LYS A 448 17.30 -16.98 6.25
CA LYS A 448 17.61 -18.37 6.67
C LYS A 448 16.38 -19.19 7.08
N ASN A 449 15.31 -18.52 7.51
CA ASN A 449 14.09 -19.20 7.96
C ASN A 449 13.25 -19.73 6.78
N ILE A 450 13.65 -19.48 5.54
CA ILE A 450 13.00 -20.08 4.35
C ILE A 450 13.41 -21.57 4.18
N LEU A 451 14.47 -22.01 4.83
CA LEU A 451 14.92 -23.40 4.79
C LEU A 451 14.10 -24.28 5.73
N ALA A 452 13.91 -25.55 5.34
CA ALA A 452 13.18 -26.57 6.10
C ALA A 452 13.93 -27.02 7.37
#